data_3e5f4bb2d34132fe8c049b6693970633
#
_entry.id   3e5f4bb2d34132fe8c049b6693970633
#
_cell.length_a   1.000
_cell.length_b   1.000
_cell.length_c   1.000
_cell.angle_alpha   90.00
_cell.angle_beta   90.00
_cell.angle_gamma   90.00
#
_symmetry.space_group_name_H-M   'P 1'
#
loop_
_entity.id
_entity.type
_entity.pdbx_description
1 polymer ?
#
loop_
_entity_poly.entity_id
_entity_poly.type
_entity_poly.pdbx_seq_one_letter_code
_entity_poly.pdbx_strand_id
1 'polypeptide(L)'
;ELEKILTAKRRTPDQKEIHKKLNRYYQKADNIIDKLDTAFSFEKFDEMYHEGRDVFNSVYYAFKKYIDDLKAEERTGTAINYDASIKSLEDFKKNLKFTDITPSFLKKYERWMLDNGKSITTVGMYLRALRAIYNKQDIDKKLYPFGYGKYEIPSGENIKKALTLEEIARIYNYEATGTEAMARDYWMFLYLCNGMNVKDFCSLKWNNIDGDILTYQREKTKRTNKKPKNITVSLKPETWAIINKYGIRSVVRENYIFPHYETGITATRKQEVSQQLIKTINKYMKRIARNVGINKNVTTYFARHSFATILKRSGTNIAMISDLLGHSSLGVTENYLDSFEN
;
A
#
# COMPACT_ATOMS: atom_id res chain seq x y z
N GLU A 1 -34.10 -34.39 13.27
CA GLU A 1 -33.55 -34.73 14.61
C GLU A 1 -33.60 -33.54 15.56
N LEU A 2 -33.15 -32.38 15.18
CA LEU A 2 -33.15 -31.12 15.99
C LEU A 2 -34.56 -30.73 16.39
N GLU A 3 -35.53 -30.77 15.48
CA GLU A 3 -36.93 -30.45 15.73
C GLU A 3 -37.57 -31.35 16.79
N LYS A 4 -37.23 -32.64 16.77
CA LYS A 4 -37.62 -33.61 17.80
C LYS A 4 -37.06 -33.29 19.17
N ILE A 5 -35.83 -32.76 19.25
CA ILE A 5 -35.20 -32.35 20.50
C ILE A 5 -35.87 -31.09 21.07
N LEU A 6 -36.25 -30.15 20.21
CA LEU A 6 -36.89 -28.89 20.59
C LEU A 6 -38.32 -29.12 21.16
N THR A 7 -39.10 -30.04 20.53
CA THR A 7 -40.53 -30.27 20.86
C THR A 7 -40.77 -31.40 21.85
N ALA A 8 -39.74 -32.18 22.21
CA ALA A 8 -39.89 -33.38 23.08
C ALA A 8 -40.33 -32.97 24.51
N LYS A 9 -41.37 -33.63 25.00
CA LYS A 9 -41.82 -33.52 26.41
C LYS A 9 -40.87 -34.21 27.41
N ARG A 10 -40.15 -35.26 27.00
CA ARG A 10 -39.13 -35.95 27.80
C ARG A 10 -37.85 -36.06 26.98
N ARG A 11 -36.69 -35.71 27.56
CA ARG A 11 -35.37 -35.68 26.92
C ARG A 11 -34.41 -36.59 27.66
N THR A 12 -33.55 -37.31 26.93
CA THR A 12 -32.38 -37.99 27.49
C THR A 12 -31.36 -36.96 28.03
N PRO A 13 -30.38 -37.37 28.86
CA PRO A 13 -29.34 -36.47 29.35
C PRO A 13 -28.62 -35.68 28.23
N ASP A 14 -28.23 -36.36 27.14
CA ASP A 14 -27.57 -35.74 25.99
C ASP A 14 -28.49 -34.77 25.25
N GLN A 15 -29.77 -35.15 25.07
CA GLN A 15 -30.78 -34.26 24.47
C GLN A 15 -31.05 -33.04 25.33
N LYS A 16 -30.98 -33.14 26.66
CA LYS A 16 -31.09 -31.99 27.57
C LYS A 16 -29.92 -31.00 27.40
N GLU A 17 -28.71 -31.52 27.22
CA GLU A 17 -27.53 -30.69 27.00
C GLU A 17 -27.61 -29.98 25.64
N ILE A 18 -27.99 -30.68 24.59
CA ILE A 18 -28.21 -30.09 23.27
C ILE A 18 -29.31 -29.04 23.33
N HIS A 19 -30.44 -29.31 23.95
CA HIS A 19 -31.55 -28.40 24.13
C HIS A 19 -31.12 -27.13 24.90
N LYS A 20 -30.33 -27.30 25.96
CA LYS A 20 -29.78 -26.16 26.73
C LYS A 20 -28.87 -25.27 25.87
N LYS A 21 -28.03 -25.88 25.02
CA LYS A 21 -27.19 -25.15 24.06
C LYS A 21 -28.05 -24.40 23.04
N LEU A 22 -29.02 -25.07 22.42
CA LEU A 22 -29.92 -24.44 21.44
C LEU A 22 -30.73 -23.28 22.04
N ASN A 23 -31.28 -23.46 23.24
CA ASN A 23 -32.00 -22.37 23.93
C ASN A 23 -31.09 -21.17 24.22
N ARG A 24 -29.79 -21.37 24.54
CA ARG A 24 -28.87 -20.29 24.73
C ARG A 24 -28.63 -19.49 23.44
N TYR A 25 -28.52 -20.18 22.30
CA TYR A 25 -28.39 -19.54 21.00
C TYR A 25 -29.65 -18.77 20.60
N TYR A 26 -30.82 -19.40 20.84
CA TYR A 26 -32.11 -18.78 20.57
C TYR A 26 -32.33 -17.51 21.39
N GLN A 27 -32.13 -17.58 22.72
CA GLN A 27 -32.24 -16.39 23.60
C GLN A 27 -31.26 -15.29 23.22
N LYS A 28 -30.06 -15.66 22.76
CA LYS A 28 -29.09 -14.68 22.27
C LYS A 28 -29.61 -13.97 21.02
N ALA A 29 -30.17 -14.71 20.06
CA ALA A 29 -30.76 -14.16 18.85
C ALA A 29 -31.93 -13.24 19.15
N ASP A 30 -32.85 -13.70 20.01
CA ASP A 30 -34.05 -12.98 20.42
C ASP A 30 -33.71 -11.64 21.08
N ASN A 31 -32.80 -11.64 22.04
CA ASN A 31 -32.30 -10.42 22.71
C ASN A 31 -31.64 -9.42 21.74
N ILE A 32 -31.06 -9.89 20.63
CA ILE A 32 -30.44 -9.02 19.64
C ILE A 32 -31.50 -8.42 18.74
N ILE A 33 -32.50 -9.23 18.34
CA ILE A 33 -33.65 -8.76 17.56
C ILE A 33 -34.38 -7.66 18.32
N ASP A 34 -34.65 -7.88 19.60
CA ASP A 34 -35.31 -6.89 20.46
C ASP A 34 -34.50 -5.59 20.59
N LYS A 35 -33.17 -5.69 20.67
CA LYS A 35 -32.30 -4.50 20.71
C LYS A 35 -32.23 -3.71 19.41
N LEU A 36 -32.37 -4.39 18.29
CA LEU A 36 -32.33 -3.77 16.96
C LEU A 36 -33.67 -3.14 16.59
N ASP A 37 -34.79 -3.69 17.08
CA ASP A 37 -36.15 -3.21 16.85
C ASP A 37 -36.36 -2.69 15.41
N THR A 38 -36.77 -1.44 15.25
CA THR A 38 -36.99 -0.79 13.94
C THR A 38 -35.71 -0.57 13.11
N ALA A 39 -34.54 -0.67 13.74
CA ALA A 39 -33.23 -0.55 13.09
C ALA A 39 -32.64 -1.90 12.64
N PHE A 40 -33.49 -2.97 12.60
CA PHE A 40 -33.05 -4.32 12.21
C PHE A 40 -32.50 -4.33 10.78
N SER A 41 -31.30 -4.89 10.64
CA SER A 41 -30.77 -5.41 9.37
C SER A 41 -30.01 -6.70 9.64
N PHE A 42 -29.99 -7.62 8.66
CA PHE A 42 -29.24 -8.86 8.81
C PHE A 42 -27.76 -8.62 9.06
N GLU A 43 -27.15 -7.57 8.48
CA GLU A 43 -25.78 -7.14 8.75
C GLU A 43 -25.56 -6.81 10.22
N LYS A 44 -26.43 -5.96 10.80
CA LYS A 44 -26.36 -5.58 12.21
C LYS A 44 -26.67 -6.75 13.13
N PHE A 45 -27.62 -7.61 12.75
CA PHE A 45 -27.92 -8.81 13.51
C PHE A 45 -26.72 -9.76 13.53
N ASP A 46 -26.10 -10.00 12.37
CA ASP A 46 -24.93 -10.90 12.23
C ASP A 46 -23.72 -10.34 12.99
N GLU A 47 -23.48 -9.04 12.90
CA GLU A 47 -22.53 -8.33 13.74
C GLU A 47 -22.79 -8.61 15.23
N MET A 48 -23.98 -8.35 15.74
CA MET A 48 -24.33 -8.51 17.15
C MET A 48 -24.44 -9.97 17.58
N TYR A 49 -24.89 -10.88 16.71
CA TYR A 49 -25.05 -12.30 17.03
C TYR A 49 -23.70 -13.01 17.13
N HIS A 50 -22.79 -12.70 16.24
CA HIS A 50 -21.41 -13.16 16.32
C HIS A 50 -20.57 -12.31 17.29
N GLU A 51 -21.14 -11.25 17.86
CA GLU A 51 -20.67 -10.49 19.02
C GLU A 51 -20.66 -11.30 20.33
N GLY A 52 -19.98 -12.42 20.34
CA GLY A 52 -19.38 -12.85 21.60
C GLY A 52 -18.28 -11.84 21.93
N ARG A 53 -18.21 -11.29 23.15
CA ARG A 53 -17.17 -10.35 23.64
C ARG A 53 -15.74 -10.68 23.18
N ASP A 54 -15.45 -11.88 22.71
CA ASP A 54 -14.17 -12.35 22.24
C ASP A 54 -13.87 -12.02 20.77
N VAL A 55 -14.86 -11.88 19.88
CA VAL A 55 -14.62 -11.60 18.46
C VAL A 55 -14.25 -10.13 18.24
N PHE A 56 -14.89 -9.18 18.95
CA PHE A 56 -14.54 -7.76 18.90
C PHE A 56 -13.22 -7.44 19.57
N ASN A 57 -12.82 -8.25 20.56
CA ASN A 57 -11.51 -8.15 21.15
C ASN A 57 -10.42 -8.79 20.27
N SER A 58 -10.80 -9.48 19.17
CA SER A 58 -9.87 -10.13 18.27
C SER A 58 -9.21 -9.13 17.30
N VAL A 59 -7.90 -8.99 17.40
CA VAL A 59 -7.08 -8.18 16.48
C VAL A 59 -7.21 -8.69 15.06
N TYR A 60 -7.25 -10.01 14.87
CA TYR A 60 -7.32 -10.63 13.53
C TYR A 60 -8.65 -10.41 12.84
N TYR A 61 -9.75 -10.44 13.59
CA TYR A 61 -11.06 -10.10 13.03
C TYR A 61 -11.10 -8.65 12.54
N ALA A 62 -10.65 -7.70 13.36
CA ALA A 62 -10.60 -6.30 12.99
C ALA A 62 -9.69 -6.03 11.78
N PHE A 63 -8.54 -6.72 11.69
CA PHE A 63 -7.69 -6.64 10.50
C PHE A 63 -8.38 -7.16 9.24
N LYS A 64 -9.01 -8.35 9.31
CA LYS A 64 -9.70 -8.97 8.17
C LYS A 64 -10.83 -8.07 7.67
N LYS A 65 -11.70 -7.60 8.55
CA LYS A 65 -12.76 -6.64 8.20
C LYS A 65 -12.19 -5.41 7.50
N TYR A 66 -11.15 -4.80 8.04
CA TYR A 66 -10.55 -3.63 7.42
C TYR A 66 -9.85 -3.92 6.08
N ILE A 67 -9.26 -5.09 5.91
CA ILE A 67 -8.69 -5.53 4.63
C ILE A 67 -9.80 -5.67 3.57
N ASP A 68 -10.96 -6.20 3.94
CA ASP A 68 -12.10 -6.37 3.04
C ASP A 68 -12.69 -5.00 2.66
N ASP A 69 -12.82 -4.07 3.60
CA ASP A 69 -13.18 -2.66 3.32
C ASP A 69 -12.20 -2.02 2.32
N LEU A 70 -10.89 -2.20 2.54
CA LEU A 70 -9.86 -1.67 1.64
C LEU A 70 -9.95 -2.26 0.23
N LYS A 71 -10.30 -3.55 0.10
CA LYS A 71 -10.52 -4.20 -1.20
C LYS A 71 -11.77 -3.66 -1.90
N ALA A 72 -12.87 -3.48 -1.16
CA ALA A 72 -14.10 -2.89 -1.68
C ALA A 72 -13.86 -1.43 -2.16
N GLU A 73 -13.01 -0.67 -1.46
CA GLU A 73 -12.57 0.67 -1.87
C GLU A 73 -11.50 0.65 -2.99
N GLU A 74 -11.15 -0.50 -3.55
CA GLU A 74 -10.05 -0.69 -4.53
C GLU A 74 -8.67 -0.18 -4.05
N ARG A 75 -8.43 -0.11 -2.77
CA ARG A 75 -7.16 0.27 -2.14
C ARG A 75 -6.22 -0.92 -1.98
N THR A 76 -6.07 -1.67 -3.07
CA THR A 76 -5.36 -2.97 -3.12
C THR A 76 -3.94 -2.92 -2.57
N GLY A 77 -3.17 -1.86 -2.85
CA GLY A 77 -1.81 -1.71 -2.32
C GLY A 77 -1.76 -1.58 -0.80
N THR A 78 -2.76 -0.90 -0.21
CA THR A 78 -2.88 -0.80 1.26
C THR A 78 -3.33 -2.14 1.83
N ALA A 79 -4.32 -2.80 1.22
CA ALA A 79 -4.81 -4.12 1.64
C ALA A 79 -3.66 -5.15 1.71
N ILE A 80 -2.77 -5.20 0.72
CA ILE A 80 -1.58 -6.09 0.71
C ILE A 80 -0.67 -5.83 1.92
N ASN A 81 -0.45 -4.56 2.29
CA ASN A 81 0.39 -4.23 3.45
C ASN A 81 -0.25 -4.69 4.77
N TYR A 82 -1.58 -4.54 4.91
CA TYR A 82 -2.30 -5.01 6.09
C TYR A 82 -2.35 -6.54 6.14
N ASP A 83 -2.50 -7.21 5.00
CA ASP A 83 -2.46 -8.68 4.90
C ASP A 83 -1.07 -9.23 5.29
N ALA A 84 0.01 -8.58 4.87
CA ALA A 84 1.36 -8.95 5.30
C ALA A 84 1.57 -8.71 6.80
N SER A 85 0.98 -7.65 7.35
CA SER A 85 1.08 -7.31 8.78
C SER A 85 0.32 -8.30 9.66
N ILE A 86 -0.90 -8.68 9.26
CA ILE A 86 -1.70 -9.67 10.02
C ILE A 86 -1.04 -11.04 10.01
N LYS A 87 -0.51 -11.51 8.86
CA LYS A 87 0.22 -12.78 8.77
C LYS A 87 1.41 -12.82 9.72
N SER A 88 2.21 -11.75 9.75
CA SER A 88 3.35 -11.65 10.66
C SER A 88 2.94 -11.68 12.14
N LEU A 89 1.80 -11.06 12.49
CA LEU A 89 1.26 -11.13 13.85
C LEU A 89 0.74 -12.54 14.19
N GLU A 90 0.06 -13.21 13.26
CA GLU A 90 -0.42 -14.59 13.42
C GLU A 90 0.72 -15.60 13.60
N ASP A 91 1.86 -15.36 12.92
CA ASP A 91 3.08 -16.17 13.08
C ASP A 91 3.71 -15.98 14.47
N PHE A 92 3.67 -14.76 15.00
CA PHE A 92 4.21 -14.46 16.33
C PHE A 92 3.32 -14.91 17.46
N LYS A 93 2.02 -14.65 17.41
CA LYS A 93 1.06 -15.02 18.46
C LYS A 93 -0.30 -15.38 17.86
N LYS A 94 -0.79 -16.59 18.10
CA LYS A 94 -2.16 -16.98 17.75
C LYS A 94 -3.17 -16.34 18.72
N ASN A 95 -4.40 -16.10 18.25
CA ASN A 95 -5.52 -15.58 19.05
C ASN A 95 -5.21 -14.28 19.82
N LEU A 96 -4.55 -13.31 19.16
CA LEU A 96 -4.20 -12.02 19.75
C LEU A 96 -5.46 -11.18 20.02
N LYS A 97 -5.60 -10.72 21.27
CA LYS A 97 -6.64 -9.80 21.71
C LYS A 97 -6.10 -8.38 21.83
N PHE A 98 -6.96 -7.36 21.70
CA PHE A 98 -6.54 -5.96 21.91
C PHE A 98 -6.02 -5.70 23.32
N THR A 99 -6.55 -6.41 24.32
CA THR A 99 -6.08 -6.36 25.71
C THR A 99 -4.67 -6.90 25.90
N ASP A 100 -4.17 -7.75 24.99
CA ASP A 100 -2.81 -8.30 25.03
C ASP A 100 -1.78 -7.31 24.48
N ILE A 101 -2.20 -6.28 23.75
CA ILE A 101 -1.31 -5.30 23.12
C ILE A 101 -0.83 -4.30 24.19
N THR A 102 0.23 -4.66 24.87
CA THR A 102 0.93 -3.81 25.83
C THR A 102 2.26 -3.32 25.26
N PRO A 103 2.90 -2.28 25.84
CA PRO A 103 4.25 -1.86 25.44
C PRO A 103 5.26 -3.02 25.48
N SER A 104 5.16 -3.91 26.45
CA SER A 104 6.01 -5.11 26.55
C SER A 104 5.76 -6.09 25.41
N PHE A 105 4.49 -6.33 25.04
CA PHE A 105 4.15 -7.15 23.87
C PHE A 105 4.76 -6.58 22.59
N LEU A 106 4.62 -5.27 22.36
CA LEU A 106 5.12 -4.59 21.16
C LEU A 106 6.65 -4.69 21.05
N LYS A 107 7.39 -4.51 22.17
CA LYS A 107 8.84 -4.71 22.20
C LYS A 107 9.26 -6.15 21.88
N LYS A 108 8.51 -7.14 22.39
CA LYS A 108 8.77 -8.57 22.09
C LYS A 108 8.51 -8.88 20.62
N TYR A 109 7.43 -8.34 20.03
CA TYR A 109 7.11 -8.53 18.62
C TYR A 109 8.14 -7.87 17.72
N GLU A 110 8.57 -6.64 18.01
CA GLU A 110 9.66 -5.97 17.30
C GLU A 110 10.93 -6.81 17.29
N ARG A 111 11.38 -7.28 18.47
CA ARG A 111 12.58 -8.12 18.57
C ARG A 111 12.44 -9.39 17.74
N TRP A 112 11.30 -10.09 17.87
CA TRP A 112 11.04 -11.31 17.11
C TRP A 112 11.11 -11.05 15.59
N MET A 113 10.55 -9.94 15.11
CA MET A 113 10.63 -9.58 13.69
C MET A 113 12.07 -9.34 13.25
N LEU A 114 12.88 -8.63 14.03
CA LEU A 114 14.30 -8.36 13.74
C LEU A 114 15.10 -9.68 13.72
N ASP A 115 14.89 -10.55 14.70
CA ASP A 115 15.53 -11.86 14.80
C ASP A 115 15.16 -12.76 13.60
N ASN A 116 13.96 -12.58 13.03
CA ASN A 116 13.53 -13.23 11.78
C ASN A 116 13.92 -12.46 10.50
N GLY A 117 14.92 -11.58 10.56
CA GLY A 117 15.53 -10.90 9.42
C GLY A 117 14.67 -9.78 8.80
N LYS A 118 13.63 -9.29 9.47
CA LYS A 118 12.87 -8.13 9.00
C LYS A 118 13.67 -6.85 9.25
N SER A 119 13.64 -5.93 8.29
CA SER A 119 14.24 -4.60 8.50
C SER A 119 13.43 -3.77 9.48
N ILE A 120 14.08 -2.83 10.16
CA ILE A 120 13.43 -1.88 11.07
C ILE A 120 12.31 -1.08 10.36
N THR A 121 12.48 -0.78 9.08
CA THR A 121 11.45 -0.15 8.25
C THR A 121 10.21 -1.03 8.11
N THR A 122 10.38 -2.36 7.94
CA THR A 122 9.28 -3.32 7.86
C THR A 122 8.57 -3.44 9.22
N VAL A 123 9.34 -3.49 10.30
CA VAL A 123 8.82 -3.46 11.69
C VAL A 123 7.93 -2.23 11.88
N GLY A 124 8.45 -1.04 11.58
CA GLY A 124 7.67 0.20 11.69
C GLY A 124 6.43 0.23 10.81
N MET A 125 6.46 -0.38 9.62
CA MET A 125 5.31 -0.48 8.72
C MET A 125 4.19 -1.36 9.33
N TYR A 126 4.53 -2.53 9.85
CA TYR A 126 3.57 -3.46 10.44
C TYR A 126 2.98 -2.93 11.75
N LEU A 127 3.80 -2.30 12.57
CA LEU A 127 3.34 -1.67 13.81
C LEU A 127 2.45 -0.45 13.57
N ARG A 128 2.69 0.33 12.52
CA ARG A 128 1.77 1.40 12.10
C ARG A 128 0.43 0.87 11.62
N ALA A 129 0.41 -0.27 10.92
CA ALA A 129 -0.84 -0.95 10.55
C ALA A 129 -1.61 -1.42 11.79
N LEU A 130 -0.92 -2.07 12.75
CA LEU A 130 -1.51 -2.48 14.03
C LEU A 130 -2.08 -1.28 14.81
N ARG A 131 -1.32 -0.18 14.91
CA ARG A 131 -1.78 1.06 15.57
C ARG A 131 -3.01 1.64 14.90
N ALA A 132 -3.08 1.62 13.57
CA ALA A 132 -4.23 2.14 12.84
C ALA A 132 -5.49 1.29 13.09
N ILE A 133 -5.37 -0.02 13.19
CA ILE A 133 -6.47 -0.92 13.57
C ILE A 133 -6.87 -0.68 15.03
N TYR A 134 -5.91 -0.57 15.94
CA TYR A 134 -6.13 -0.28 17.36
C TYR A 134 -6.92 1.02 17.56
N ASN A 135 -6.56 2.08 16.83
CA ASN A 135 -7.21 3.39 16.92
C ASN A 135 -8.67 3.42 16.39
N LYS A 136 -9.08 2.40 15.67
CA LYS A 136 -10.46 2.24 15.19
C LYS A 136 -11.38 1.54 16.21
N GLN A 137 -10.80 1.01 17.28
CA GLN A 137 -11.55 0.32 18.33
C GLN A 137 -11.92 1.29 19.44
N ASP A 138 -13.09 1.05 20.05
CA ASP A 138 -13.52 1.76 21.25
C ASP A 138 -12.86 1.13 22.50
N ILE A 139 -11.59 1.43 22.69
CA ILE A 139 -10.77 0.93 23.80
C ILE A 139 -10.42 2.10 24.73
N ASP A 140 -10.46 1.85 26.05
CA ASP A 140 -10.09 2.85 27.05
C ASP A 140 -8.70 3.43 26.73
N LYS A 141 -8.62 4.76 26.64
CA LYS A 141 -7.39 5.52 26.35
C LYS A 141 -6.27 5.24 27.36
N LYS A 142 -6.61 4.82 28.59
CA LYS A 142 -5.62 4.43 29.60
C LYS A 142 -4.83 3.19 29.17
N LEU A 143 -5.43 2.30 28.39
CA LEU A 143 -4.81 1.08 27.88
C LEU A 143 -4.01 1.31 26.60
N TYR A 144 -4.03 2.53 26.03
CA TYR A 144 -3.35 2.85 24.76
C TYR A 144 -1.85 2.60 24.88
N PRO A 145 -1.26 1.67 24.09
CA PRO A 145 0.10 1.21 24.32
C PRO A 145 1.17 2.01 23.56
N PHE A 146 0.76 2.89 22.62
CA PHE A 146 1.69 3.62 21.75
C PHE A 146 1.93 5.05 22.25
N GLY A 147 3.10 5.62 21.90
CA GLY A 147 3.44 7.02 22.12
C GLY A 147 4.52 7.24 23.19
N TYR A 148 4.77 8.50 23.49
CA TYR A 148 5.80 8.94 24.44
C TYR A 148 5.62 8.30 25.80
N GLY A 149 6.71 7.81 26.39
CA GLY A 149 6.71 7.11 27.68
C GLY A 149 6.10 5.70 27.66
N LYS A 150 5.64 5.21 26.49
CA LYS A 150 5.09 3.87 26.27
C LYS A 150 5.91 3.12 25.21
N TYR A 151 5.30 2.79 24.06
CA TYR A 151 6.01 2.18 22.95
C TYR A 151 6.02 3.14 21.75
N GLU A 152 7.20 3.51 21.32
CA GLU A 152 7.39 4.34 20.12
C GLU A 152 7.72 3.45 18.92
N ILE A 153 6.96 3.61 17.85
CA ILE A 153 7.14 2.82 16.63
C ILE A 153 8.44 3.25 15.94
N PRO A 154 9.39 2.32 15.71
CA PRO A 154 10.66 2.67 15.10
C PRO A 154 10.48 3.11 13.65
N SER A 155 11.40 3.95 13.18
CA SER A 155 11.55 4.32 11.78
C SER A 155 12.95 3.99 11.32
N GLY A 156 13.06 3.44 10.10
CA GLY A 156 14.37 3.22 9.48
C GLY A 156 14.92 4.51 8.91
N GLU A 157 16.25 4.56 8.77
CA GLU A 157 16.93 5.64 8.08
C GLU A 157 16.65 5.61 6.57
N ASN A 158 16.55 6.79 5.96
CA ASN A 158 16.43 6.92 4.53
C ASN A 158 17.80 6.72 3.87
N ILE A 159 17.98 5.62 3.15
CA ILE A 159 19.20 5.36 2.39
C ILE A 159 19.22 6.28 1.16
N LYS A 160 20.36 6.98 0.94
CA LYS A 160 20.61 7.80 -0.25
C LYS A 160 20.46 6.95 -1.52
N LYS A 161 19.52 7.31 -2.41
CA LYS A 161 19.19 6.54 -3.62
C LYS A 161 19.29 7.37 -4.90
N ALA A 162 20.07 8.44 -4.91
CA ALA A 162 20.24 9.28 -6.08
C ALA A 162 21.47 8.88 -6.89
N LEU A 163 21.36 9.05 -8.20
CA LEU A 163 22.46 8.98 -9.17
C LEU A 163 22.94 10.40 -9.48
N THR A 164 24.22 10.52 -9.87
CA THR A 164 24.77 11.75 -10.45
C THR A 164 24.37 11.88 -11.92
N LEU A 165 24.56 13.05 -12.52
CA LEU A 165 24.32 13.25 -13.95
C LEU A 165 25.21 12.35 -14.81
N GLU A 166 26.49 12.15 -14.42
CA GLU A 166 27.43 11.27 -15.13
C GLU A 166 26.98 9.80 -15.04
N GLU A 167 26.46 9.36 -13.88
CA GLU A 167 25.91 8.02 -13.73
C GLU A 167 24.66 7.81 -14.61
N ILE A 168 23.79 8.84 -14.70
CA ILE A 168 22.60 8.80 -15.58
C ILE A 168 23.03 8.78 -17.05
N ALA A 169 24.02 9.60 -17.45
CA ALA A 169 24.54 9.61 -18.80
C ALA A 169 25.14 8.25 -19.20
N ARG A 170 25.85 7.57 -18.30
CA ARG A 170 26.36 6.21 -18.55
C ARG A 170 25.21 5.21 -18.76
N ILE A 171 24.12 5.30 -18.00
CA ILE A 171 22.93 4.46 -18.19
C ILE A 171 22.27 4.78 -19.54
N TYR A 172 22.11 6.05 -19.88
CA TYR A 172 21.47 6.48 -21.12
C TYR A 172 22.24 5.98 -22.36
N ASN A 173 23.57 6.07 -22.36
CA ASN A 173 24.44 5.67 -23.46
C ASN A 173 24.75 4.17 -23.50
N TYR A 174 24.27 3.38 -22.50
CA TYR A 174 24.53 1.95 -22.49
C TYR A 174 23.77 1.25 -23.63
N GLU A 175 24.49 0.52 -24.47
CA GLU A 175 23.89 -0.28 -25.53
C GLU A 175 23.22 -1.51 -24.94
N ALA A 176 21.89 -1.55 -25.00
CA ALA A 176 21.07 -2.66 -24.51
C ALA A 176 20.15 -3.17 -25.62
N THR A 177 19.75 -4.43 -25.52
CA THR A 177 18.83 -5.07 -26.47
C THR A 177 17.65 -5.72 -25.77
N GLY A 178 16.57 -5.97 -26.48
CA GLY A 178 15.40 -6.69 -25.97
C GLY A 178 14.80 -6.08 -24.67
N THR A 179 14.53 -6.93 -23.70
CA THR A 179 13.93 -6.51 -22.42
C THR A 179 14.85 -5.59 -21.61
N GLU A 180 16.15 -5.70 -21.77
CA GLU A 180 17.11 -4.80 -21.09
C GLU A 180 17.01 -3.37 -21.63
N ALA A 181 16.93 -3.23 -22.95
CA ALA A 181 16.70 -1.92 -23.59
C ALA A 181 15.35 -1.31 -23.16
N MET A 182 14.29 -2.12 -23.12
CA MET A 182 12.98 -1.67 -22.61
C MET A 182 13.08 -1.18 -21.15
N ALA A 183 13.76 -1.90 -20.29
CA ALA A 183 13.91 -1.52 -18.88
C ALA A 183 14.70 -0.22 -18.72
N ARG A 184 15.79 -0.03 -19.49
CA ARG A 184 16.54 1.21 -19.55
C ARG A 184 15.69 2.38 -20.02
N ASP A 185 15.01 2.21 -21.14
CA ASP A 185 14.21 3.25 -21.77
C ASP A 185 13.03 3.64 -20.86
N TYR A 186 12.35 2.69 -20.23
CA TYR A 186 11.30 3.00 -19.26
C TYR A 186 11.83 3.71 -18.03
N TRP A 187 12.99 3.30 -17.51
CA TRP A 187 13.62 4.00 -16.39
C TRP A 187 13.99 5.44 -16.77
N MET A 188 14.53 5.66 -17.98
CA MET A 188 14.81 7.00 -18.50
C MET A 188 13.54 7.83 -18.66
N PHE A 189 12.45 7.23 -19.16
CA PHE A 189 11.14 7.91 -19.24
C PHE A 189 10.66 8.36 -17.86
N LEU A 190 10.74 7.47 -16.85
CA LEU A 190 10.37 7.83 -15.48
C LEU A 190 11.20 9.02 -14.96
N TYR A 191 12.50 9.03 -15.23
CA TYR A 191 13.40 10.12 -14.84
C TYR A 191 13.06 11.43 -15.56
N LEU A 192 12.94 11.41 -16.87
CA LEU A 192 12.66 12.58 -17.71
C LEU A 192 11.25 13.15 -17.47
N CYS A 193 10.30 12.31 -17.00
CA CYS A 193 8.96 12.72 -16.64
C CYS A 193 8.84 13.02 -15.13
N ASN A 194 9.71 13.90 -14.62
CA ASN A 194 9.68 14.40 -13.24
C ASN A 194 9.74 13.31 -12.17
N GLY A 195 10.48 12.24 -12.41
CA GLY A 195 10.56 11.12 -11.48
C GLY A 195 9.22 10.41 -11.30
N MET A 196 8.50 10.18 -12.39
CA MET A 196 7.20 9.50 -12.41
C MET A 196 7.29 8.10 -11.78
N ASN A 197 6.22 7.65 -11.09
CA ASN A 197 6.16 6.27 -10.61
C ASN A 197 5.66 5.33 -11.70
N VAL A 198 6.05 4.05 -11.63
CA VAL A 198 5.64 3.04 -12.61
C VAL A 198 4.12 2.88 -12.70
N LYS A 199 3.38 3.02 -11.59
CA LYS A 199 1.92 2.95 -11.61
C LYS A 199 1.31 4.12 -12.39
N ASP A 200 1.88 5.32 -12.25
CA ASP A 200 1.46 6.51 -12.99
C ASP A 200 1.78 6.32 -14.50
N PHE A 201 2.98 5.82 -14.82
CA PHE A 201 3.42 5.47 -16.17
C PHE A 201 2.47 4.48 -16.85
N CYS A 202 2.11 3.38 -16.20
CA CYS A 202 1.17 2.40 -16.74
C CYS A 202 -0.25 2.98 -16.95
N SER A 203 -0.60 4.03 -16.21
CA SER A 203 -1.92 4.67 -16.27
C SER A 203 -2.03 5.78 -17.31
N LEU A 204 -0.94 6.14 -17.99
CA LEU A 204 -0.94 7.20 -19.00
C LEU A 204 -1.82 6.84 -20.19
N LYS A 205 -2.63 7.81 -20.60
CA LYS A 205 -3.54 7.74 -21.74
C LYS A 205 -3.22 8.83 -22.74
N TRP A 206 -3.66 8.67 -23.97
CA TRP A 206 -3.45 9.68 -25.01
C TRP A 206 -4.13 11.01 -24.69
N ASN A 207 -5.20 11.04 -23.90
CA ASN A 207 -5.82 12.28 -23.44
C ASN A 207 -4.98 13.04 -22.39
N ASN A 208 -3.92 12.43 -21.85
CA ASN A 208 -2.97 13.13 -20.98
C ASN A 208 -1.98 14.01 -21.75
N ILE A 209 -1.90 13.87 -23.07
CA ILE A 209 -0.96 14.59 -23.93
C ILE A 209 -1.73 15.63 -24.77
N ASP A 210 -1.24 16.87 -24.71
CA ASP A 210 -1.65 17.98 -25.56
C ASP A 210 -0.40 18.67 -26.11
N GLY A 211 -0.17 18.53 -27.43
CA GLY A 211 1.11 18.88 -28.05
C GLY A 211 2.28 18.17 -27.35
N ASP A 212 3.26 18.93 -26.90
CA ASP A 212 4.40 18.40 -26.13
C ASP A 212 4.21 18.46 -24.62
N ILE A 213 2.98 18.67 -24.16
CA ILE A 213 2.67 18.76 -22.73
C ILE A 213 1.94 17.51 -22.28
N LEU A 214 2.56 16.78 -21.32
CA LEU A 214 1.96 15.66 -20.62
C LEU A 214 1.43 16.13 -19.26
N THR A 215 0.12 15.96 -19.00
CA THR A 215 -0.50 16.28 -17.72
C THR A 215 -1.15 15.04 -17.11
N TYR A 216 -0.81 14.75 -15.86
CA TYR A 216 -1.36 13.60 -15.14
C TYR A 216 -1.50 13.88 -13.64
N GLN A 217 -2.29 13.04 -12.97
CA GLN A 217 -2.42 13.03 -11.50
C GLN A 217 -1.84 11.74 -10.94
N ARG A 218 -1.19 11.82 -9.78
CA ARG A 218 -0.59 10.63 -9.14
C ARG A 218 -1.64 9.65 -8.68
N GLU A 219 -1.58 8.43 -9.16
CA GLU A 219 -2.47 7.32 -8.78
C GLU A 219 -2.49 7.07 -7.26
N LYS A 220 -1.34 7.29 -6.59
CA LYS A 220 -1.22 7.08 -5.14
C LYS A 220 -2.07 8.06 -4.32
N THR A 221 -2.22 9.29 -4.78
CA THR A 221 -2.79 10.40 -3.98
C THR A 221 -4.08 10.98 -4.55
N LYS A 222 -4.46 10.67 -5.79
CA LYS A 222 -5.63 11.25 -6.45
C LYS A 222 -6.95 10.96 -5.71
N ARG A 223 -7.06 9.80 -5.04
CA ARG A 223 -8.26 9.42 -4.27
C ARG A 223 -8.26 9.95 -2.83
N THR A 224 -7.10 10.24 -2.25
CA THR A 224 -6.97 10.65 -0.84
C THR A 224 -6.87 12.16 -0.67
N ASN A 225 -6.44 12.87 -1.69
CA ASN A 225 -6.36 14.32 -1.66
C ASN A 225 -7.70 14.95 -2.08
N LYS A 226 -8.24 15.85 -1.23
CA LYS A 226 -9.45 16.61 -1.56
C LYS A 226 -9.30 17.44 -2.85
N LYS A 227 -8.08 17.88 -3.15
CA LYS A 227 -7.71 18.61 -4.37
C LYS A 227 -6.46 17.96 -4.97
N PRO A 228 -6.61 16.93 -5.84
CA PRO A 228 -5.47 16.30 -6.49
C PRO A 228 -4.71 17.32 -7.36
N LYS A 229 -3.38 17.36 -7.21
CA LYS A 229 -2.54 18.23 -8.04
C LYS A 229 -2.30 17.58 -9.41
N ASN A 230 -2.39 18.38 -10.46
CA ASN A 230 -1.91 18.02 -11.78
C ASN A 230 -0.38 18.20 -11.82
N ILE A 231 0.30 17.20 -12.36
CA ILE A 231 1.72 17.26 -12.67
C ILE A 231 1.85 17.48 -14.16
N THR A 232 2.55 18.54 -14.54
CA THR A 232 2.79 18.89 -15.94
C THR A 232 4.25 18.62 -16.29
N VAL A 233 4.47 17.97 -17.41
CA VAL A 233 5.79 17.60 -17.94
C VAL A 233 5.88 18.05 -19.39
N SER A 234 6.94 18.79 -19.74
CA SER A 234 7.28 19.05 -21.15
C SER A 234 7.99 17.83 -21.71
N LEU A 235 7.34 17.13 -22.66
CA LEU A 235 7.92 16.00 -23.35
C LEU A 235 9.08 16.45 -24.25
N LYS A 236 10.23 15.79 -24.08
CA LYS A 236 11.43 16.02 -24.86
C LYS A 236 11.51 15.00 -26.02
N PRO A 237 12.35 15.26 -27.05
CA PRO A 237 12.53 14.29 -28.14
C PRO A 237 12.82 12.86 -27.64
N GLU A 238 13.60 12.72 -26.57
CA GLU A 238 13.95 11.44 -25.96
C GLU A 238 12.71 10.73 -25.39
N THR A 239 11.79 11.49 -24.76
CA THR A 239 10.53 10.91 -24.24
C THR A 239 9.60 10.50 -25.37
N TRP A 240 9.53 11.30 -26.44
CA TRP A 240 8.78 10.95 -27.66
C TRP A 240 9.36 9.72 -28.37
N ALA A 241 10.69 9.57 -28.43
CA ALA A 241 11.32 8.37 -28.98
C ALA A 241 10.89 7.11 -28.23
N ILE A 242 10.78 7.17 -26.88
CA ILE A 242 10.31 6.05 -26.06
C ILE A 242 8.82 5.78 -26.30
N ILE A 243 7.97 6.82 -26.35
CA ILE A 243 6.54 6.68 -26.67
C ILE A 243 6.36 6.05 -28.05
N ASN A 244 7.08 6.51 -29.06
CA ASN A 244 6.99 5.99 -30.42
C ASN A 244 7.48 4.54 -30.54
N LYS A 245 8.46 4.15 -29.71
CA LYS A 245 9.03 2.79 -29.73
C LYS A 245 8.16 1.76 -29.02
N TYR A 246 7.53 2.14 -27.91
CA TYR A 246 6.83 1.19 -27.01
C TYR A 246 5.34 1.48 -26.86
N GLY A 247 4.87 2.63 -27.29
CA GLY A 247 3.48 3.03 -27.17
C GLY A 247 2.60 2.36 -28.24
N ILE A 248 1.33 2.17 -27.90
CA ILE A 248 0.29 1.72 -28.82
C ILE A 248 -0.31 2.93 -29.52
N ARG A 249 -0.15 3.04 -30.82
CA ARG A 249 -0.80 4.10 -31.60
C ARG A 249 -2.32 3.97 -31.50
N SER A 250 -3.00 5.05 -31.14
CA SER A 250 -4.45 5.08 -31.05
C SER A 250 -4.99 6.48 -31.38
N VAL A 251 -6.09 6.50 -32.12
CA VAL A 251 -6.89 7.71 -32.33
C VAL A 251 -7.89 7.94 -31.19
N VAL A 252 -8.15 6.92 -30.37
CA VAL A 252 -9.02 6.99 -29.20
C VAL A 252 -8.21 7.52 -28.03
N ARG A 253 -8.50 8.73 -27.59
CA ARG A 253 -7.75 9.44 -26.57
C ARG A 253 -7.81 8.79 -25.18
N GLU A 254 -8.84 8.00 -24.88
CA GLU A 254 -9.01 7.26 -23.63
C GLU A 254 -8.16 5.98 -23.54
N ASN A 255 -7.56 5.54 -24.66
CA ASN A 255 -6.69 4.38 -24.66
C ASN A 255 -5.36 4.67 -23.96
N TYR A 256 -4.82 3.63 -23.30
CA TYR A 256 -3.51 3.71 -22.66
C TYR A 256 -2.39 3.88 -23.71
N ILE A 257 -1.37 4.66 -23.36
CA ILE A 257 -0.21 4.88 -24.24
C ILE A 257 0.63 3.61 -24.31
N PHE A 258 0.91 2.99 -23.15
CA PHE A 258 1.76 1.80 -23.08
C PHE A 258 0.95 0.51 -22.87
N PRO A 259 1.41 -0.65 -23.41
CA PRO A 259 0.67 -1.92 -23.43
C PRO A 259 0.65 -2.65 -22.09
N HIS A 260 0.47 -1.93 -20.99
CA HIS A 260 0.47 -2.51 -19.65
C HIS A 260 -0.94 -2.61 -19.06
N TYR A 261 -1.78 -1.62 -19.35
CA TYR A 261 -3.18 -1.61 -18.94
C TYR A 261 -4.10 -1.64 -20.14
N GLU A 262 -5.27 -2.23 -19.95
CA GLU A 262 -6.35 -2.29 -20.94
C GLU A 262 -7.64 -1.71 -20.37
N THR A 263 -8.60 -1.38 -21.22
CA THR A 263 -9.91 -0.88 -20.80
C THR A 263 -10.64 -1.95 -19.98
N GLY A 264 -11.22 -1.57 -18.84
CA GLY A 264 -11.91 -2.50 -17.94
C GLY A 264 -11.02 -3.28 -16.98
N ILE A 265 -9.70 -3.10 -17.03
CA ILE A 265 -8.77 -3.75 -16.07
C ILE A 265 -9.11 -3.43 -14.61
N THR A 266 -9.20 -4.47 -13.77
CA THR A 266 -9.50 -4.32 -12.33
C THR A 266 -8.36 -3.67 -11.55
N ALA A 267 -8.68 -3.07 -10.39
CA ALA A 267 -7.68 -2.46 -9.51
C ALA A 267 -6.61 -3.46 -9.03
N THR A 268 -7.02 -4.69 -8.73
CA THR A 268 -6.11 -5.79 -8.36
C THR A 268 -5.14 -6.11 -9.50
N ARG A 269 -5.67 -6.26 -10.73
CA ARG A 269 -4.84 -6.56 -11.89
C ARG A 269 -3.87 -5.42 -12.22
N LYS A 270 -4.31 -4.15 -12.10
CA LYS A 270 -3.42 -2.98 -12.22
C LYS A 270 -2.24 -3.05 -11.23
N GLN A 271 -2.53 -3.46 -9.99
CA GLN A 271 -1.49 -3.58 -8.96
C GLN A 271 -0.49 -4.69 -9.32
N GLU A 272 -0.97 -5.86 -9.75
CA GLU A 272 -0.12 -7.00 -10.15
C GLU A 272 0.78 -6.65 -11.34
N VAL A 273 0.19 -6.09 -12.40
CA VAL A 273 0.92 -5.68 -13.61
C VAL A 273 2.00 -4.65 -13.27
N SER A 274 1.66 -3.61 -12.49
CA SER A 274 2.64 -2.61 -12.08
C SER A 274 3.77 -3.22 -11.26
N GLN A 275 3.46 -4.12 -10.33
CA GLN A 275 4.48 -4.80 -9.52
C GLN A 275 5.39 -5.69 -10.36
N GLN A 276 4.83 -6.41 -11.34
CA GLN A 276 5.62 -7.23 -12.25
C GLN A 276 6.55 -6.37 -13.11
N LEU A 277 6.05 -5.24 -13.64
CA LEU A 277 6.86 -4.31 -14.41
C LEU A 277 8.00 -3.72 -13.55
N ILE A 278 7.70 -3.30 -12.31
CA ILE A 278 8.72 -2.82 -11.35
C ILE A 278 9.80 -3.89 -11.13
N LYS A 279 9.42 -5.16 -10.91
CA LYS A 279 10.38 -6.25 -10.73
C LYS A 279 11.28 -6.42 -11.96
N THR A 280 10.68 -6.36 -13.16
CA THR A 280 11.40 -6.47 -14.43
C THR A 280 12.37 -5.31 -14.61
N ILE A 281 11.93 -4.08 -14.50
CA ILE A 281 12.80 -2.90 -14.61
C ILE A 281 13.93 -2.97 -13.57
N ASN A 282 13.61 -3.23 -12.31
CA ASN A 282 14.62 -3.30 -11.25
C ASN A 282 15.67 -4.39 -11.49
N LYS A 283 15.26 -5.55 -12.02
CA LYS A 283 16.20 -6.65 -12.38
C LYS A 283 17.22 -6.18 -13.41
N TYR A 284 16.76 -5.59 -14.50
CA TYR A 284 17.64 -5.17 -15.59
C TYR A 284 18.42 -3.90 -15.24
N MET A 285 17.83 -2.94 -14.56
CA MET A 285 18.56 -1.74 -14.13
C MET A 285 19.72 -2.04 -13.17
N LYS A 286 19.59 -3.04 -12.29
CA LYS A 286 20.71 -3.51 -11.46
C LYS A 286 21.83 -4.11 -12.30
N ARG A 287 21.50 -4.82 -13.40
CA ARG A 287 22.48 -5.38 -14.32
C ARG A 287 23.16 -4.27 -15.12
N ILE A 288 22.41 -3.34 -15.71
CA ILE A 288 22.93 -2.19 -16.43
C ILE A 288 23.87 -1.37 -15.53
N ALA A 289 23.41 -1.00 -14.32
CA ALA A 289 24.23 -0.24 -13.37
C ALA A 289 25.59 -0.90 -13.12
N ARG A 290 25.61 -2.22 -12.93
CA ARG A 290 26.83 -3.01 -12.74
C ARG A 290 27.72 -2.96 -13.97
N ASN A 291 27.14 -3.12 -15.17
CA ASN A 291 27.86 -3.13 -16.44
C ASN A 291 28.49 -1.76 -16.75
N VAL A 292 27.86 -0.66 -16.33
CA VAL A 292 28.41 0.70 -16.51
C VAL A 292 29.23 1.20 -15.31
N GLY A 293 29.62 0.32 -14.38
CA GLY A 293 30.46 0.65 -13.24
C GLY A 293 29.77 1.50 -12.16
N ILE A 294 28.46 1.35 -11.96
CA ILE A 294 27.71 2.00 -10.89
C ILE A 294 27.50 1.01 -9.74
N ASN A 295 28.19 1.22 -8.63
CA ASN A 295 28.08 0.37 -7.43
C ASN A 295 26.85 0.76 -6.58
N LYS A 296 25.67 0.75 -7.17
CA LYS A 296 24.40 1.03 -6.51
C LYS A 296 23.34 0.05 -7.03
N ASN A 297 22.45 -0.41 -6.15
CA ASN A 297 21.30 -1.22 -6.53
C ASN A 297 20.21 -0.37 -7.17
N VAL A 298 20.41 0.07 -8.43
CA VAL A 298 19.51 0.97 -9.15
C VAL A 298 18.14 0.33 -9.33
N THR A 299 17.11 1.02 -8.91
CA THR A 299 15.69 0.63 -9.02
C THR A 299 14.89 1.75 -9.66
N THR A 300 13.61 1.51 -9.97
CA THR A 300 12.68 2.53 -10.47
C THR A 300 12.58 3.74 -9.54
N TYR A 301 12.78 3.55 -8.24
CA TYR A 301 12.74 4.63 -7.26
C TYR A 301 13.95 5.58 -7.37
N PHE A 302 15.07 5.10 -7.86
CA PHE A 302 16.23 5.95 -8.15
C PHE A 302 15.94 7.02 -9.19
N ALA A 303 15.08 6.76 -10.18
CA ALA A 303 14.67 7.77 -11.16
C ALA A 303 14.11 9.01 -10.46
N ARG A 304 13.18 8.82 -9.53
CA ARG A 304 12.56 9.91 -8.78
C ARG A 304 13.53 10.60 -7.82
N HIS A 305 14.33 9.82 -7.09
CA HIS A 305 15.31 10.40 -6.17
C HIS A 305 16.38 11.20 -6.91
N SER A 306 16.87 10.69 -8.04
CA SER A 306 17.87 11.40 -8.84
C SER A 306 17.33 12.70 -9.42
N PHE A 307 16.10 12.69 -9.97
CA PHE A 307 15.44 13.89 -10.45
C PHE A 307 15.35 14.96 -9.35
N ALA A 308 14.83 14.61 -8.18
CA ALA A 308 14.67 15.54 -7.07
C ALA A 308 16.01 16.08 -6.54
N THR A 309 17.02 15.20 -6.40
CA THR A 309 18.35 15.57 -5.89
C THR A 309 19.09 16.47 -6.86
N ILE A 310 19.00 16.19 -8.15
CA ILE A 310 19.64 17.03 -9.19
C ILE A 310 19.03 18.43 -9.20
N LEU A 311 17.70 18.54 -9.14
CA LEU A 311 17.01 19.83 -9.04
C LEU A 311 17.42 20.61 -7.78
N LYS A 312 17.50 19.94 -6.63
CA LYS A 312 17.97 20.58 -5.38
C LYS A 312 19.40 21.12 -5.54
N ARG A 313 20.30 20.29 -6.07
CA ARG A 313 21.70 20.67 -6.30
C ARG A 313 21.89 21.77 -7.33
N SER A 314 20.96 21.93 -8.28
CA SER A 314 20.96 23.05 -9.24
C SER A 314 20.39 24.35 -8.67
N GLY A 315 20.03 24.38 -7.37
CA GLY A 315 19.46 25.54 -6.72
C GLY A 315 17.98 25.79 -7.00
N THR A 316 17.27 24.79 -7.56
CA THR A 316 15.83 24.92 -7.82
C THR A 316 15.06 25.09 -6.51
N ASN A 317 14.14 26.05 -6.48
CA ASN A 317 13.31 26.32 -5.31
C ASN A 317 12.50 25.08 -4.88
N ILE A 318 12.47 24.82 -3.57
CA ILE A 318 11.79 23.62 -2.98
C ILE A 318 10.31 23.58 -3.34
N ALA A 319 9.63 24.72 -3.43
CA ALA A 319 8.21 24.76 -3.83
C ALA A 319 8.04 24.26 -5.27
N MET A 320 8.92 24.65 -6.18
CA MET A 320 8.93 24.16 -7.55
C MET A 320 9.21 22.65 -7.61
N ILE A 321 10.19 22.15 -6.85
CA ILE A 321 10.45 20.70 -6.75
C ILE A 321 9.23 19.97 -6.22
N SER A 322 8.55 20.53 -5.21
CA SER A 322 7.33 19.97 -4.64
C SER A 322 6.21 19.82 -5.69
N ASP A 323 6.01 20.84 -6.51
CA ASP A 323 5.00 20.83 -7.57
C ASP A 323 5.35 19.84 -8.68
N LEU A 324 6.59 19.83 -9.15
CA LEU A 324 7.08 18.88 -10.16
C LEU A 324 6.97 17.42 -9.69
N LEU A 325 7.18 17.15 -8.40
CA LEU A 325 7.02 15.84 -7.81
C LEU A 325 5.56 15.51 -7.45
N GLY A 326 4.65 16.47 -7.48
CA GLY A 326 3.25 16.32 -7.05
C GLY A 326 3.12 15.97 -5.56
N HIS A 327 3.90 16.60 -4.69
CA HIS A 327 3.80 16.44 -3.25
C HIS A 327 2.63 17.28 -2.70
N SER A 328 1.99 16.78 -1.65
CA SER A 328 0.82 17.45 -1.03
C SER A 328 1.19 18.67 -0.20
N SER A 329 2.45 18.76 0.29
CA SER A 329 2.97 19.89 1.07
C SER A 329 4.47 20.03 0.92
N LEU A 330 4.98 21.23 1.24
CA LEU A 330 6.43 21.50 1.24
C LEU A 330 7.17 20.64 2.25
N GLY A 331 6.63 20.44 3.46
CA GLY A 331 7.26 19.60 4.48
C GLY A 331 7.50 18.15 4.04
N VAL A 332 6.66 17.60 3.14
CA VAL A 332 6.91 16.28 2.52
C VAL A 332 8.15 16.35 1.62
N THR A 333 8.36 17.47 0.91
CA THR A 333 9.51 17.65 0.03
C THR A 333 10.79 17.92 0.82
N GLU A 334 10.72 18.72 1.86
CA GLU A 334 11.83 18.99 2.80
C GLU A 334 12.32 17.70 3.42
N ASN A 335 11.46 16.95 4.11
CA ASN A 335 11.79 15.64 4.69
C ASN A 335 12.32 14.62 3.65
N TYR A 336 11.85 14.73 2.40
CA TYR A 336 12.32 13.88 1.31
C TYR A 336 13.72 14.28 0.87
N LEU A 337 14.03 15.59 0.83
CA LEU A 337 15.31 16.14 0.38
C LEU A 337 16.38 16.18 1.49
N ASP A 338 16.00 16.34 2.76
CA ASP A 338 16.93 16.37 3.90
C ASP A 338 17.69 15.04 4.06
N SER A 339 17.07 13.94 3.63
CA SER A 339 17.73 12.63 3.59
C SER A 339 18.91 12.55 2.59
N PHE A 340 19.20 13.61 1.82
CA PHE A 340 20.26 13.65 0.80
C PHE A 340 21.45 14.55 1.13
N GLU A 341 21.45 15.28 2.26
CA GLU A 341 22.46 16.31 2.58
C GLU A 341 23.65 15.85 3.43
N ASN A 342 23.74 14.57 3.84
CA ASN A 342 24.88 14.06 4.60
C ASN A 342 25.75 13.12 3.77
#